data_c7b2818464df7e7532d62ee3a1bb7b7d
#
_entry.id   c7b2818464df7e7532d62ee3a1bb7b7d
#
_cell.length_a   1.000
_cell.length_b   1.000
_cell.length_c   1.000
_cell.angle_alpha   90.00
_cell.angle_beta   90.00
_cell.angle_gamma   90.00
#
_symmetry.space_group_name_H-M   'P 1'
#
loop_
_entity.id
_entity.type
_entity.pdbx_description
1 polymer ?
#
loop_
_entity_poly.entity_id
_entity_poly.type
_entity_poly.pdbx_seq_one_letter_code
_entity_poly.pdbx_strand_id
1 'polypeptide(L)'
;MKTLLLRPFIDASGGTSPPLSLMYLSSFLKSKGVKVELLDKCEDRTNIAAISLENPYIKKLCDEINDFGPDIIGMTLFSREITDIAVLCKLIKERFKSAYIVLGGPHPTVMPKETMEEIPECDFVVRGEGEITLYNLIHNIRNGLPFDQVRGICFRNHDSGEIFQTEDADILMNLDDIPFPDRETLMANYSNNKYGSIMYDIPGDIIMTSRGCPYQCSFCFKVCKKYRSRSPENVIKEIRWIYKNIAPQSIQIMDDSFTIEKGRCSKILDYLIEEKFRCDFKVRSRVNMVDEELLKKMKKAGVNSIVYGFESGSQSMLDMFNKGTTVEQNIKACKLTKKAGIKCFGDMILFYPGENRQTLRETEKFVKIARPTGLRFHVLSPLPGTKVYEEAKRSGCLVGDWGIGKESPWIRLKDFKDINEMEHIAKRMFIKSVLNFVMIYSMAVSFAKNFYKAPFLFTKLVIYTVFKKNKY
;
A
#
# COMPACT_ATOMS: atom_id res chain seq x y z
N MET A 1 26.43 -6.83 14.66
CA MET A 1 25.19 -7.51 14.22
C MET A 1 24.87 -7.13 12.79
N LYS A 2 24.44 -8.10 12.00
CA LYS A 2 24.02 -7.94 10.61
C LYS A 2 22.49 -8.05 10.53
N THR A 3 21.84 -7.12 9.92
CA THR A 3 20.37 -7.10 9.75
C THR A 3 20.03 -7.27 8.28
N LEU A 4 19.21 -8.26 7.98
CA LEU A 4 18.62 -8.45 6.66
C LEU A 4 17.17 -7.91 6.68
N LEU A 5 16.86 -6.98 5.78
CA LEU A 5 15.50 -6.57 5.49
C LEU A 5 15.04 -7.25 4.21
N LEU A 6 14.00 -8.05 4.29
CA LEU A 6 13.59 -8.98 3.23
C LEU A 6 12.16 -8.75 2.77
N ARG A 7 11.98 -8.60 1.45
CA ARG A 7 10.70 -8.84 0.77
C ARG A 7 10.87 -10.09 -0.11
N PRO A 8 10.37 -11.24 0.34
CA PRO A 8 10.63 -12.52 -0.34
C PRO A 8 9.87 -12.67 -1.66
N PHE A 9 8.67 -12.13 -1.75
CA PHE A 9 7.79 -12.17 -2.92
C PHE A 9 6.84 -10.98 -2.91
N ILE A 10 6.08 -10.82 -3.99
CA ILE A 10 5.09 -9.77 -4.17
C ILE A 10 3.76 -10.37 -4.63
N ASP A 11 2.66 -9.70 -4.35
CA ASP A 11 1.42 -9.86 -5.10
C ASP A 11 1.47 -8.92 -6.32
N ALA A 12 1.81 -9.47 -7.48
CA ALA A 12 1.93 -8.69 -8.72
C ALA A 12 0.59 -8.18 -9.24
N SER A 13 -0.51 -8.48 -8.56
CA SER A 13 -1.85 -8.02 -8.96
C SER A 13 -1.99 -6.48 -8.97
N GLY A 14 -1.19 -5.78 -8.18
CA GLY A 14 -1.17 -4.31 -8.07
C GLY A 14 0.02 -3.60 -8.74
N GLY A 15 0.93 -4.30 -9.46
CA GLY A 15 2.23 -3.79 -9.93
C GLY A 15 3.33 -3.95 -8.90
N THR A 16 4.55 -3.95 -9.42
CA THR A 16 5.71 -4.08 -8.55
C THR A 16 6.20 -2.70 -8.16
N SER A 17 5.77 -2.20 -7.00
CA SER A 17 6.36 -0.99 -6.42
C SER A 17 7.60 -1.31 -5.61
N PRO A 18 8.60 -0.40 -5.51
CA PRO A 18 9.71 -0.55 -4.57
C PRO A 18 9.20 -0.74 -3.13
N PRO A 19 9.90 -1.51 -2.28
CA PRO A 19 9.52 -1.75 -0.88
C PRO A 19 9.87 -0.55 0.00
N LEU A 20 9.15 0.57 -0.17
CA LEU A 20 9.51 1.88 0.38
C LEU A 20 9.72 1.86 1.91
N SER A 21 8.91 1.10 2.64
CA SER A 21 9.06 0.94 4.10
C SER A 21 10.40 0.31 4.47
N LEU A 22 10.78 -0.79 3.79
CA LEU A 22 12.07 -1.45 4.03
C LEU A 22 13.24 -0.58 3.58
N MET A 23 13.08 0.20 2.51
CA MET A 23 14.11 1.15 2.04
C MET A 23 14.34 2.27 3.05
N TYR A 24 13.29 2.82 3.70
CA TYR A 24 13.42 3.79 4.78
C TYR A 24 14.10 3.17 6.00
N LEU A 25 13.71 1.97 6.41
CA LEU A 25 14.36 1.26 7.51
C LEU A 25 15.84 1.01 7.23
N SER A 26 16.17 0.56 6.00
CA SER A 26 17.56 0.34 5.59
C SER A 26 18.40 1.61 5.71
N SER A 27 17.96 2.72 5.11
CA SER A 27 18.71 3.98 5.14
C SER A 27 18.83 4.54 6.56
N PHE A 28 17.77 4.46 7.36
CA PHE A 28 17.80 4.92 8.75
C PHE A 28 18.79 4.11 9.60
N LEU A 29 18.72 2.77 9.54
CA LEU A 29 19.64 1.90 10.26
C LEU A 29 21.09 2.08 9.82
N LYS A 30 21.34 2.20 8.51
CA LYS A 30 22.68 2.50 7.96
C LYS A 30 23.21 3.84 8.48
N SER A 31 22.38 4.87 8.59
CA SER A 31 22.75 6.19 9.16
C SER A 31 23.15 6.12 10.65
N LYS A 32 22.71 5.07 11.35
CA LYS A 32 23.05 4.77 12.75
C LYS A 32 24.21 3.76 12.88
N GLY A 33 24.89 3.43 11.78
CA GLY A 33 26.04 2.50 11.78
C GLY A 33 25.68 1.03 11.91
N VAL A 34 24.43 0.65 11.68
CA VAL A 34 24.01 -0.76 11.63
C VAL A 34 24.37 -1.34 10.25
N LYS A 35 24.95 -2.54 10.22
CA LYS A 35 25.21 -3.28 8.98
C LYS A 35 23.89 -3.87 8.47
N VAL A 36 23.35 -3.31 7.39
CA VAL A 36 22.06 -3.71 6.80
C VAL A 36 22.24 -4.18 5.37
N GLU A 37 21.61 -5.28 5.04
CA GLU A 37 21.33 -5.71 3.68
C GLU A 37 19.82 -5.57 3.41
N LEU A 38 19.47 -5.13 2.21
CA LEU A 38 18.09 -5.02 1.75
C LEU A 38 17.91 -5.93 0.54
N LEU A 39 17.12 -6.98 0.70
CA LEU A 39 16.86 -7.97 -0.34
C LEU A 39 15.40 -7.90 -0.78
N ASP A 40 15.19 -7.48 -2.02
CA ASP A 40 13.89 -7.44 -2.66
C ASP A 40 13.87 -8.32 -3.91
N LYS A 41 13.15 -9.43 -3.83
CA LYS A 41 13.18 -10.45 -4.88
C LYS A 41 12.27 -10.12 -6.05
N CYS A 42 11.26 -9.28 -5.88
CA CYS A 42 10.28 -8.91 -6.93
C CYS A 42 9.65 -10.12 -7.65
N GLU A 43 9.61 -11.31 -7.04
CA GLU A 43 8.99 -12.49 -7.61
C GLU A 43 7.49 -12.52 -7.30
N ASP A 44 6.65 -12.79 -8.31
CA ASP A 44 5.22 -12.95 -8.07
C ASP A 44 4.95 -14.22 -7.28
N ARG A 45 4.30 -14.09 -6.12
CA ARG A 45 3.94 -15.22 -5.25
C ARG A 45 3.21 -16.33 -6.01
N THR A 46 2.42 -15.99 -7.01
CA THR A 46 1.67 -16.97 -7.83
C THR A 46 2.57 -17.85 -8.70
N ASN A 47 3.81 -17.44 -8.96
CA ASN A 47 4.80 -18.23 -9.67
C ASN A 47 5.52 -19.25 -8.76
N ILE A 48 5.33 -19.14 -7.43
CA ILE A 48 5.96 -20.01 -6.44
C ILE A 48 4.96 -21.10 -6.08
N ALA A 49 5.19 -22.32 -6.60
CA ALA A 49 4.26 -23.45 -6.41
C ALA A 49 4.10 -23.83 -4.92
N ALA A 50 5.22 -23.88 -4.17
CA ALA A 50 5.24 -24.16 -2.74
C ALA A 50 6.39 -23.40 -2.06
N ILE A 51 6.19 -22.99 -0.81
CA ILE A 51 7.25 -22.44 0.03
C ILE A 51 7.93 -23.61 0.74
N SER A 52 8.91 -24.24 0.08
CA SER A 52 9.70 -25.36 0.59
C SER A 52 11.09 -25.34 0.00
N LEU A 53 12.05 -26.04 0.61
CA LEU A 53 13.44 -26.17 0.11
C LEU A 53 13.54 -26.93 -1.22
N GLU A 54 12.51 -27.67 -1.61
CA GLU A 54 12.41 -28.33 -2.91
C GLU A 54 12.14 -27.34 -4.03
N ASN A 55 11.56 -26.19 -3.71
CA ASN A 55 11.35 -25.12 -4.67
C ASN A 55 12.67 -24.38 -4.95
N PRO A 56 13.15 -24.36 -6.21
CA PRO A 56 14.43 -23.75 -6.56
C PRO A 56 14.56 -22.28 -6.17
N TYR A 57 13.45 -21.51 -6.23
CA TYR A 57 13.42 -20.12 -5.83
C TYR A 57 13.63 -19.96 -4.32
N ILE A 58 12.92 -20.75 -3.50
CA ILE A 58 13.05 -20.72 -2.04
C ILE A 58 14.43 -21.19 -1.61
N LYS A 59 14.97 -22.25 -2.26
CA LYS A 59 16.33 -22.71 -2.01
C LYS A 59 17.35 -21.60 -2.26
N LYS A 60 17.28 -20.94 -3.42
CA LYS A 60 18.15 -19.82 -3.77
C LYS A 60 18.02 -18.66 -2.77
N LEU A 61 16.80 -18.34 -2.34
CA LEU A 61 16.57 -17.32 -1.31
C LEU A 61 17.28 -17.68 -0.01
N CYS A 62 17.17 -18.92 0.45
CA CYS A 62 17.86 -19.40 1.64
C CYS A 62 19.38 -19.36 1.50
N ASP A 63 19.91 -19.66 0.32
CA ASP A 63 21.36 -19.60 0.06
C ASP A 63 21.86 -18.15 0.12
N GLU A 64 21.15 -17.19 -0.46
CA GLU A 64 21.45 -15.75 -0.34
C GLU A 64 21.40 -15.25 1.12
N ILE A 65 20.41 -15.69 1.90
CA ILE A 65 20.33 -15.40 3.34
C ILE A 65 21.56 -15.97 4.07
N ASN A 66 21.95 -17.20 3.75
CA ASN A 66 23.11 -17.85 4.35
C ASN A 66 24.41 -17.09 4.04
N ASP A 67 24.60 -16.65 2.80
CA ASP A 67 25.80 -15.94 2.36
C ASP A 67 25.97 -14.61 3.10
N PHE A 68 24.88 -13.92 3.39
CA PHE A 68 24.91 -12.72 4.22
C PHE A 68 25.14 -13.05 5.70
N GLY A 69 24.58 -14.14 6.21
CA GLY A 69 24.66 -14.59 7.60
C GLY A 69 24.08 -13.56 8.58
N PRO A 70 22.78 -13.27 8.52
CA PRO A 70 22.15 -12.26 9.35
C PRO A 70 21.96 -12.75 10.79
N ASP A 71 22.11 -11.80 11.74
CA ASP A 71 21.68 -11.99 13.13
C ASP A 71 20.19 -11.67 13.30
N ILE A 72 19.65 -10.80 12.43
CA ILE A 72 18.26 -10.38 12.43
C ILE A 72 17.70 -10.41 11.00
N ILE A 73 16.50 -10.98 10.83
CA ILE A 73 15.76 -10.99 9.57
C ILE A 73 14.43 -10.26 9.79
N GLY A 74 14.30 -9.07 9.17
CA GLY A 74 13.10 -8.24 9.24
C GLY A 74 12.26 -8.35 7.99
N MET A 75 10.96 -8.59 8.13
CA MET A 75 10.00 -8.67 7.01
C MET A 75 8.77 -7.81 7.28
N THR A 76 8.18 -7.28 6.20
CA THR A 76 6.86 -6.62 6.26
C THR A 76 5.77 -7.65 6.05
N LEU A 77 4.73 -7.62 6.90
CA LEU A 77 3.59 -8.53 6.83
C LEU A 77 2.29 -7.77 6.58
N PHE A 78 1.59 -8.14 5.50
CA PHE A 78 0.21 -7.76 5.22
C PHE A 78 -0.74 -8.92 5.57
N SER A 79 -1.98 -8.61 5.95
CA SER A 79 -2.93 -9.63 6.42
C SER A 79 -3.18 -10.77 5.42
N ARG A 80 -3.09 -10.48 4.11
CA ARG A 80 -3.26 -11.51 3.06
C ARG A 80 -2.08 -12.46 2.94
N GLU A 81 -0.91 -12.08 3.43
CA GLU A 81 0.35 -12.82 3.27
C GLU A 81 0.67 -13.68 4.49
N ILE A 82 -0.18 -13.64 5.53
CA ILE A 82 0.13 -14.25 6.83
C ILE A 82 0.46 -15.74 6.72
N THR A 83 -0.31 -16.50 5.93
CA THR A 83 -0.07 -17.94 5.74
C THR A 83 1.28 -18.21 5.08
N ASP A 84 1.60 -17.45 4.02
CA ASP A 84 2.85 -17.63 3.28
C ASP A 84 4.08 -17.21 4.11
N ILE A 85 3.97 -16.08 4.81
CA ILE A 85 5.04 -15.59 5.69
C ILE A 85 5.25 -16.53 6.88
N ALA A 86 4.21 -17.12 7.45
CA ALA A 86 4.34 -18.09 8.52
C ALA A 86 5.12 -19.33 8.08
N VAL A 87 4.78 -19.89 6.90
CA VAL A 87 5.53 -21.02 6.34
C VAL A 87 6.99 -20.65 6.08
N LEU A 88 7.23 -19.44 5.57
CA LEU A 88 8.60 -18.96 5.34
C LEU A 88 9.37 -18.74 6.65
N CYS A 89 8.75 -18.18 7.69
CA CYS A 89 9.36 -18.01 9.02
C CYS A 89 9.79 -19.34 9.61
N LYS A 90 8.93 -20.36 9.54
CA LYS A 90 9.26 -21.71 9.98
C LYS A 90 10.50 -22.26 9.27
N LEU A 91 10.52 -22.19 7.94
CA LEU A 91 11.62 -22.66 7.12
C LEU A 91 12.94 -21.90 7.40
N ILE A 92 12.84 -20.57 7.58
CA ILE A 92 13.98 -19.73 7.95
C ILE A 92 14.50 -20.13 9.34
N LYS A 93 13.63 -20.32 10.33
CA LYS A 93 14.03 -20.65 11.71
C LYS A 93 14.64 -22.05 11.83
N GLU A 94 14.16 -23.00 11.06
CA GLU A 94 14.77 -24.35 10.98
C GLU A 94 16.23 -24.29 10.48
N ARG A 95 16.54 -23.41 9.52
CA ARG A 95 17.85 -23.30 8.90
C ARG A 95 18.78 -22.31 9.61
N PHE A 96 18.23 -21.21 10.14
CA PHE A 96 18.97 -20.13 10.80
C PHE A 96 18.51 -19.97 12.25
N LYS A 97 18.74 -21.00 13.05
CA LYS A 97 18.22 -21.13 14.43
C LYS A 97 18.58 -19.96 15.35
N SER A 98 19.74 -19.33 15.14
CA SER A 98 20.25 -18.22 15.96
C SER A 98 19.77 -16.85 15.48
N ALA A 99 19.22 -16.74 14.27
CA ALA A 99 18.74 -15.47 13.75
C ALA A 99 17.38 -15.10 14.38
N TYR A 100 17.25 -13.86 14.78
CA TYR A 100 15.97 -13.30 15.22
C TYR A 100 15.09 -12.96 14.03
N ILE A 101 13.83 -13.41 14.05
CA ILE A 101 12.81 -13.05 13.06
C ILE A 101 11.98 -11.90 13.61
N VAL A 102 11.96 -10.78 12.89
CA VAL A 102 11.24 -9.56 13.25
C VAL A 102 10.18 -9.27 12.18
N LEU A 103 8.90 -9.26 12.58
CA LEU A 103 7.80 -8.92 11.70
C LEU A 103 7.28 -7.51 12.00
N GLY A 104 7.09 -6.71 10.96
CA GLY A 104 6.51 -5.38 11.05
C GLY A 104 5.47 -5.13 9.95
N GLY A 105 4.95 -3.92 9.88
CA GLY A 105 3.97 -3.54 8.85
C GLY A 105 2.53 -3.51 9.35
N PRO A 106 1.54 -3.42 8.43
CA PRO A 106 0.15 -3.17 8.81
C PRO A 106 -0.46 -4.27 9.69
N HIS A 107 -0.30 -5.55 9.35
CA HIS A 107 -0.91 -6.65 10.09
C HIS A 107 -0.35 -6.77 11.52
N PRO A 108 0.96 -6.87 11.76
CA PRO A 108 1.51 -6.95 13.12
C PRO A 108 1.27 -5.70 13.96
N THR A 109 1.05 -4.54 13.32
CA THR A 109 0.70 -3.30 14.03
C THR A 109 -0.70 -3.39 14.66
N VAL A 110 -1.64 -4.08 14.01
CA VAL A 110 -3.04 -4.19 14.46
C VAL A 110 -3.26 -5.40 15.34
N MET A 111 -2.64 -6.51 14.99
CA MET A 111 -2.79 -7.83 15.62
C MET A 111 -1.43 -8.35 16.12
N PRO A 112 -0.77 -7.62 17.05
CA PRO A 112 0.60 -7.97 17.44
C PRO A 112 0.70 -9.28 18.19
N LYS A 113 -0.22 -9.54 19.12
CA LYS A 113 -0.25 -10.78 19.92
C LYS A 113 -0.66 -11.97 19.06
N GLU A 114 -1.72 -11.81 18.29
CA GLU A 114 -2.23 -12.83 17.38
C GLU A 114 -1.16 -13.20 16.33
N THR A 115 -0.40 -12.22 15.82
CA THR A 115 0.72 -12.48 14.91
C THR A 115 1.75 -13.40 15.56
N MET A 116 2.10 -13.18 16.83
CA MET A 116 3.07 -14.01 17.55
C MET A 116 2.51 -15.38 17.96
N GLU A 117 1.20 -15.46 18.22
CA GLU A 117 0.52 -16.73 18.51
C GLU A 117 0.43 -17.61 17.24
N GLU A 118 0.09 -17.02 16.10
CA GLU A 118 -0.04 -17.73 14.82
C GLU A 118 1.30 -18.03 14.15
N ILE A 119 2.37 -17.27 14.45
CA ILE A 119 3.74 -17.48 13.92
C ILE A 119 4.70 -17.62 15.09
N PRO A 120 4.82 -18.83 15.68
CA PRO A 120 5.68 -19.08 16.85
C PRO A 120 7.17 -18.79 16.60
N GLU A 121 7.61 -18.85 15.36
CA GLU A 121 8.98 -18.54 14.93
C GLU A 121 9.29 -17.05 14.92
N CYS A 122 8.29 -16.17 15.05
CA CYS A 122 8.47 -14.75 15.19
C CYS A 122 8.98 -14.41 16.59
N ASP A 123 10.18 -13.87 16.68
CA ASP A 123 10.77 -13.48 17.95
C ASP A 123 10.26 -12.10 18.43
N PHE A 124 10.07 -11.17 17.47
CA PHE A 124 9.61 -9.80 17.74
C PHE A 124 8.63 -9.30 16.69
N VAL A 125 7.62 -8.59 17.15
CA VAL A 125 6.76 -7.75 16.32
C VAL A 125 7.13 -6.29 16.55
N VAL A 126 7.31 -5.53 15.46
CA VAL A 126 7.49 -4.06 15.48
C VAL A 126 6.19 -3.42 15.04
N ARG A 127 5.59 -2.58 15.91
CA ARG A 127 4.30 -1.91 15.71
C ARG A 127 4.48 -0.46 15.28
N GLY A 128 3.67 0.00 14.34
CA GLY A 128 3.70 1.40 13.89
C GLY A 128 4.88 1.72 12.98
N GLU A 129 5.53 2.87 13.19
CA GLU A 129 6.70 3.28 12.44
C GLU A 129 7.95 2.61 13.03
N GLY A 130 8.70 1.95 12.17
CA GLY A 130 9.74 1.02 12.61
C GLY A 130 11.13 1.64 12.80
N GLU A 131 11.39 2.86 12.36
CA GLU A 131 12.75 3.42 12.30
C GLU A 131 13.42 3.45 13.68
N ILE A 132 12.81 4.10 14.67
CA ILE A 132 13.34 4.20 16.03
C ILE A 132 13.24 2.85 16.73
N THR A 133 12.09 2.19 16.64
CA THR A 133 11.80 0.94 17.33
C THR A 133 12.77 -0.16 16.93
N LEU A 134 12.98 -0.37 15.62
CA LEU A 134 13.89 -1.41 15.13
C LEU A 134 15.34 -1.11 15.50
N TYR A 135 15.76 0.17 15.44
CA TYR A 135 17.09 0.57 15.89
C TYR A 135 17.31 0.26 17.38
N ASN A 136 16.35 0.64 18.24
CA ASN A 136 16.44 0.38 19.68
C ASN A 136 16.40 -1.14 19.98
N LEU A 137 15.60 -1.91 19.27
CA LEU A 137 15.57 -3.36 19.38
C LEU A 137 16.94 -3.97 19.05
N ILE A 138 17.54 -3.58 17.92
CA ILE A 138 18.90 -4.03 17.51
C ILE A 138 19.94 -3.64 18.56
N HIS A 139 19.84 -2.41 19.11
CA HIS A 139 20.72 -1.95 20.16
C HIS A 139 20.62 -2.80 21.43
N ASN A 140 19.41 -3.10 21.87
CA ASN A 140 19.17 -3.93 23.05
C ASN A 140 19.64 -5.38 22.87
N ILE A 141 19.34 -6.00 21.72
CA ILE A 141 19.83 -7.34 21.39
C ILE A 141 21.37 -7.37 21.43
N ARG A 142 22.02 -6.38 20.79
CA ARG A 142 23.49 -6.30 20.70
C ARG A 142 24.16 -6.19 22.05
N ASN A 143 23.54 -5.48 22.99
CA ASN A 143 24.11 -5.18 24.30
C ASN A 143 23.54 -6.04 25.43
N GLY A 144 22.70 -7.04 25.12
CA GLY A 144 22.05 -7.88 26.14
C GLY A 144 21.15 -7.10 27.10
N LEU A 145 20.51 -6.01 26.62
CA LEU A 145 19.62 -5.18 27.43
C LEU A 145 18.18 -5.69 27.41
N PRO A 146 17.38 -5.41 28.45
CA PRO A 146 15.98 -5.84 28.53
C PRO A 146 15.12 -5.31 27.36
N PHE A 147 14.17 -6.12 26.89
CA PHE A 147 13.29 -5.77 25.77
C PHE A 147 12.07 -4.93 26.20
N ASP A 148 11.65 -5.02 27.45
CA ASP A 148 10.56 -4.24 28.03
C ASP A 148 10.75 -2.72 27.95
N GLN A 149 12.02 -2.27 27.81
CA GLN A 149 12.38 -0.86 27.63
C GLN A 149 12.27 -0.40 26.17
N VAL A 150 12.11 -1.32 25.21
CA VAL A 150 11.94 -0.97 23.79
C VAL A 150 10.47 -0.69 23.51
N ARG A 151 10.13 0.56 23.28
CA ARG A 151 8.76 0.97 22.92
C ARG A 151 8.38 0.49 21.52
N GLY A 152 7.13 0.10 21.34
CA GLY A 152 6.56 -0.28 20.05
C GLY A 152 6.84 -1.72 19.63
N ILE A 153 7.21 -2.61 20.55
CA ILE A 153 7.38 -4.03 20.23
C ILE A 153 6.35 -4.92 20.92
N CYS A 154 6.23 -6.13 20.38
CA CYS A 154 5.65 -7.28 21.06
C CYS A 154 6.67 -8.41 20.98
N PHE A 155 6.89 -9.15 22.07
CA PHE A 155 7.88 -10.23 22.15
C PHE A 155 7.44 -11.32 23.12
N ARG A 156 8.01 -12.51 22.94
CA ARG A 156 7.77 -13.64 23.84
C ARG A 156 8.86 -13.71 24.91
N ASN A 157 8.44 -13.79 26.17
CA ASN A 157 9.35 -14.08 27.26
C ASN A 157 9.78 -15.56 27.19
N HIS A 158 11.09 -15.80 27.14
CA HIS A 158 11.63 -17.16 26.99
C HIS A 158 11.37 -18.04 28.20
N ASP A 159 11.27 -17.47 29.41
CA ASP A 159 11.11 -18.22 30.65
C ASP A 159 9.65 -18.61 30.90
N SER A 160 8.71 -17.68 30.66
CA SER A 160 7.27 -17.91 30.90
C SER A 160 6.51 -18.36 29.65
N GLY A 161 7.05 -18.16 28.46
CA GLY A 161 6.34 -18.34 27.18
C GLY A 161 5.28 -17.27 26.91
N GLU A 162 5.10 -16.31 27.81
CA GLU A 162 4.08 -15.29 27.76
C GLU A 162 4.44 -14.19 26.73
N ILE A 163 3.43 -13.67 26.02
CA ILE A 163 3.62 -12.62 25.02
C ILE A 163 3.40 -11.25 25.68
N PHE A 164 4.45 -10.44 25.71
CA PHE A 164 4.47 -9.09 26.23
C PHE A 164 4.35 -8.06 25.11
N GLN A 165 3.58 -7.01 25.37
CA GLN A 165 3.46 -5.86 24.47
C GLN A 165 3.89 -4.60 25.25
N THR A 166 4.88 -3.89 24.71
CA THR A 166 5.35 -2.63 25.29
C THR A 166 4.46 -1.45 24.91
N GLU A 167 4.74 -0.27 25.44
CA GLU A 167 4.05 0.97 25.09
C GLU A 167 4.14 1.26 23.57
N ASP A 168 3.33 2.21 23.10
CA ASP A 168 3.35 2.62 21.69
C ASP A 168 4.72 3.18 21.28
N ALA A 169 5.10 2.95 20.04
CA ALA A 169 6.36 3.39 19.46
C ALA A 169 6.53 4.91 19.51
N ASP A 170 7.76 5.36 19.71
CA ASP A 170 8.14 6.75 19.46
C ASP A 170 8.10 7.04 17.96
N ILE A 171 7.67 8.25 17.62
CA ILE A 171 7.59 8.69 16.22
C ILE A 171 8.50 9.88 15.98
N LEU A 172 9.17 9.89 14.83
CA LEU A 172 9.95 11.03 14.37
C LEU A 172 8.99 12.15 13.95
N MET A 173 9.04 13.27 14.68
CA MET A 173 8.15 14.40 14.44
C MET A 173 8.53 15.18 13.18
N ASN A 174 9.82 15.37 12.93
CA ASN A 174 10.32 15.98 11.71
C ASN A 174 10.70 14.87 10.72
N LEU A 175 9.95 14.75 9.62
CA LEU A 175 10.22 13.75 8.61
C LEU A 175 11.46 14.06 7.75
N ASP A 176 11.98 15.29 7.77
CA ASP A 176 13.20 15.66 7.08
C ASP A 176 14.46 15.06 7.73
N ASP A 177 14.36 14.61 8.98
CA ASP A 177 15.45 13.94 9.71
C ASP A 177 15.60 12.45 9.29
N ILE A 178 14.64 11.91 8.54
CA ILE A 178 14.71 10.56 8.01
C ILE A 178 15.51 10.59 6.70
N PRO A 179 16.60 9.80 6.59
CA PRO A 179 17.33 9.69 5.33
C PRO A 179 16.44 9.25 4.17
N PHE A 180 16.78 9.65 2.95
CA PHE A 180 16.05 9.17 1.76
C PHE A 180 16.08 7.64 1.68
N PRO A 181 15.03 7.03 1.10
CA PRO A 181 14.98 5.58 0.93
C PRO A 181 16.21 5.02 0.23
N ASP A 182 16.67 3.88 0.69
CA ASP A 182 17.87 3.18 0.19
C ASP A 182 17.63 2.58 -1.21
N ARG A 183 17.64 3.43 -2.23
CA ARG A 183 17.49 3.03 -3.62
C ARG A 183 18.75 2.43 -4.20
N GLU A 184 19.92 2.83 -3.68
CA GLU A 184 21.23 2.39 -4.18
C GLU A 184 21.38 0.87 -4.08
N THR A 185 20.96 0.28 -2.97
CA THR A 185 20.98 -1.18 -2.79
C THR A 185 20.11 -1.91 -3.82
N LEU A 186 19.05 -1.28 -4.32
CA LEU A 186 18.10 -1.88 -5.27
C LEU A 186 18.29 -1.42 -6.72
N MET A 187 19.41 -0.78 -7.07
CA MET A 187 19.65 -0.26 -8.43
C MET A 187 19.54 -1.33 -9.52
N ALA A 188 19.91 -2.58 -9.22
CA ALA A 188 19.75 -3.69 -10.16
C ALA A 188 18.27 -3.94 -10.51
N ASN A 189 17.36 -3.82 -9.55
CA ASN A 189 15.93 -3.98 -9.78
C ASN A 189 15.38 -2.81 -10.63
N TYR A 190 15.83 -1.57 -10.39
CA TYR A 190 15.48 -0.42 -11.22
C TYR A 190 15.99 -0.58 -12.64
N SER A 191 17.26 -0.92 -12.82
CA SER A 191 17.89 -1.09 -14.14
C SER A 191 17.25 -2.21 -14.98
N ASN A 192 16.72 -3.24 -14.31
CA ASN A 192 16.00 -4.34 -14.95
C ASN A 192 14.49 -4.07 -15.09
N ASN A 193 14.03 -2.84 -14.87
CA ASN A 193 12.62 -2.44 -14.96
C ASN A 193 11.67 -3.31 -14.10
N LYS A 194 12.15 -3.80 -12.94
CA LYS A 194 11.33 -4.60 -12.03
C LYS A 194 10.25 -3.76 -11.34
N TYR A 195 10.46 -2.44 -11.24
CA TYR A 195 9.51 -1.51 -10.64
C TYR A 195 8.74 -0.73 -11.68
N GLY A 196 7.42 -0.70 -11.52
CA GLY A 196 6.54 -0.01 -12.45
C GLY A 196 5.07 -0.04 -12.02
N SER A 197 4.24 0.62 -12.78
CA SER A 197 2.80 0.62 -12.55
C SER A 197 2.13 -0.37 -13.50
N ILE A 198 1.37 -1.32 -12.96
CA ILE A 198 0.56 -2.27 -13.75
C ILE A 198 -0.34 -1.55 -14.76
N MET A 199 -0.94 -0.43 -14.36
CA MET A 199 -1.94 0.24 -15.18
C MET A 199 -1.36 0.79 -16.49
N TYR A 200 -0.02 0.97 -16.55
CA TYR A 200 0.64 1.59 -17.71
C TYR A 200 1.89 0.84 -18.20
N ASP A 201 2.30 -0.22 -17.49
CA ASP A 201 3.51 -1.01 -17.80
C ASP A 201 4.74 -0.11 -18.10
N ILE A 202 4.90 0.96 -17.33
CA ILE A 202 5.97 1.92 -17.46
C ILE A 202 6.86 1.91 -16.23
N PRO A 203 8.19 1.95 -16.41
CA PRO A 203 9.13 2.05 -15.30
C PRO A 203 8.82 3.24 -14.40
N GLY A 204 8.82 3.01 -13.08
CA GLY A 204 8.42 4.02 -12.13
C GLY A 204 9.08 3.89 -10.77
N ASP A 205 9.01 4.98 -10.03
CA ASP A 205 9.40 5.02 -8.62
C ASP A 205 8.28 5.59 -7.77
N ILE A 206 8.41 5.45 -6.47
CA ILE A 206 7.46 5.98 -5.50
C ILE A 206 8.18 6.84 -4.47
N ILE A 207 7.50 7.89 -4.02
CA ILE A 207 7.96 8.72 -2.92
C ILE A 207 6.84 8.96 -1.91
N MET A 208 7.22 9.20 -0.66
CA MET A 208 6.32 9.60 0.41
C MET A 208 6.71 11.00 0.87
N THR A 209 5.79 11.96 0.73
CA THR A 209 6.04 13.35 1.11
C THR A 209 5.38 13.73 2.43
N SER A 210 4.45 12.92 2.91
CA SER A 210 3.81 13.05 4.22
C SER A 210 3.41 11.68 4.76
N ARG A 211 3.24 11.57 6.08
CA ARG A 211 2.76 10.37 6.77
C ARG A 211 1.52 10.69 7.59
N GLY A 212 0.56 9.75 7.55
CA GLY A 212 -0.71 9.84 8.27
C GLY A 212 -1.74 10.74 7.58
N CYS A 213 -2.95 10.66 8.09
CA CYS A 213 -4.10 11.39 7.59
C CYS A 213 -4.94 11.91 8.77
N PRO A 214 -5.34 13.20 8.81
CA PRO A 214 -6.10 13.76 9.92
C PRO A 214 -7.57 13.31 9.96
N TYR A 215 -8.08 12.72 8.86
CA TYR A 215 -9.48 12.30 8.76
C TYR A 215 -9.73 10.96 9.45
N GLN A 216 -10.96 10.72 9.91
CA GLN A 216 -11.35 9.55 10.68
C GLN A 216 -12.42 8.72 9.95
N CYS A 217 -12.13 8.32 8.71
CA CYS A 217 -13.02 7.43 7.96
C CYS A 217 -13.13 6.08 8.69
N SER A 218 -14.35 5.57 8.85
CA SER A 218 -14.66 4.40 9.68
C SER A 218 -14.08 3.08 9.16
N PHE A 219 -13.77 3.02 7.86
CA PHE A 219 -13.18 1.85 7.20
C PHE A 219 -11.64 1.90 7.12
N CYS A 220 -11.04 3.06 7.46
CA CYS A 220 -9.62 3.28 7.20
C CYS A 220 -8.77 2.90 8.39
N PHE A 221 -7.85 1.97 8.17
CA PHE A 221 -6.79 1.69 9.14
C PHE A 221 -5.63 2.66 8.96
N LYS A 222 -5.08 3.16 10.06
CA LYS A 222 -3.95 4.10 10.06
C LYS A 222 -2.78 3.53 10.83
N VAL A 223 -1.71 3.20 10.14
CA VAL A 223 -0.42 2.89 10.78
C VAL A 223 0.12 4.14 11.47
N CYS A 224 0.10 5.28 10.76
CA CYS A 224 0.55 6.57 11.28
C CYS A 224 -0.64 7.36 11.83
N LYS A 225 -0.75 7.44 13.17
CA LYS A 225 -1.88 8.12 13.85
C LYS A 225 -1.83 9.65 13.70
N LYS A 226 -0.64 10.25 13.56
CA LYS A 226 -0.42 11.69 13.48
C LYS A 226 0.02 12.10 12.07
N TYR A 227 -0.63 13.12 11.53
CA TYR A 227 -0.19 13.70 10.25
C TYR A 227 1.09 14.52 10.43
N ARG A 228 2.08 14.28 9.58
CA ARG A 228 3.36 15.01 9.50
C ARG A 228 3.79 15.06 8.04
N SER A 229 4.46 16.14 7.67
CA SER A 229 4.93 16.35 6.30
C SER A 229 6.40 16.68 6.25
N ARG A 230 7.05 16.36 5.15
CA ARG A 230 8.40 16.79 4.80
C ARG A 230 8.35 18.21 4.23
N SER A 231 9.43 18.97 4.37
CA SER A 231 9.54 20.27 3.71
C SER A 231 9.52 20.13 2.19
N PRO A 232 9.01 21.14 1.45
CA PRO A 232 9.08 21.14 0.00
C PRO A 232 10.51 20.98 -0.52
N GLU A 233 11.47 21.59 0.14
CA GLU A 233 12.91 21.56 -0.18
C GLU A 233 13.48 20.13 -0.05
N ASN A 234 13.07 19.41 0.99
CA ASN A 234 13.50 18.02 1.20
C ASN A 234 12.88 17.09 0.14
N VAL A 235 11.60 17.30 -0.19
CA VAL A 235 10.91 16.51 -1.24
C VAL A 235 11.57 16.70 -2.60
N ILE A 236 11.87 17.97 -2.99
CA ILE A 236 12.48 18.22 -4.30
C ILE A 236 13.90 17.68 -4.39
N LYS A 237 14.68 17.70 -3.28
CA LYS A 237 16.02 17.08 -3.23
C LYS A 237 15.94 15.59 -3.57
N GLU A 238 14.97 14.86 -3.01
CA GLU A 238 14.77 13.44 -3.32
C GLU A 238 14.34 13.22 -4.78
N ILE A 239 13.41 14.02 -5.30
CA ILE A 239 12.95 13.92 -6.71
C ILE A 239 14.13 14.19 -7.67
N ARG A 240 14.98 15.20 -7.39
CA ARG A 240 16.21 15.45 -8.18
C ARG A 240 17.14 14.24 -8.16
N TRP A 241 17.34 13.63 -7.00
CA TRP A 241 18.18 12.43 -6.89
C TRP A 241 17.61 11.27 -7.74
N ILE A 242 16.30 11.00 -7.62
CA ILE A 242 15.61 9.97 -8.40
C ILE A 242 15.74 10.23 -9.89
N TYR A 243 15.47 11.46 -10.32
CA TYR A 243 15.52 11.83 -11.74
C TYR A 243 16.93 11.70 -12.32
N LYS A 244 17.96 12.10 -11.56
CA LYS A 244 19.37 12.01 -11.97
C LYS A 244 19.86 10.56 -12.05
N ASN A 245 19.50 9.70 -11.10
CA ASN A 245 20.15 8.39 -10.94
C ASN A 245 19.30 7.23 -11.50
N ILE A 246 17.96 7.37 -11.57
CA ILE A 246 17.04 6.32 -12.03
C ILE A 246 16.37 6.73 -13.34
N ALA A 247 16.06 8.02 -13.51
CA ALA A 247 15.33 8.59 -14.64
C ALA A 247 14.02 7.84 -14.97
N PRO A 248 13.11 7.64 -14.00
CA PRO A 248 11.89 6.89 -14.20
C PRO A 248 10.92 7.63 -15.12
N GLN A 249 10.08 6.90 -15.86
CA GLN A 249 9.02 7.50 -16.67
C GLN A 249 7.86 8.04 -15.80
N SER A 250 7.71 7.53 -14.58
CA SER A 250 6.70 8.02 -13.66
C SER A 250 7.17 8.00 -12.20
N ILE A 251 6.74 9.00 -11.42
CA ILE A 251 6.90 9.04 -9.97
C ILE A 251 5.51 9.12 -9.34
N GLN A 252 5.21 8.20 -8.43
CA GLN A 252 3.96 8.21 -7.68
C GLN A 252 4.20 8.75 -6.27
N ILE A 253 3.48 9.80 -5.91
CA ILE A 253 3.43 10.32 -4.54
C ILE A 253 2.43 9.47 -3.75
N MET A 254 2.94 8.70 -2.76
CA MET A 254 2.19 7.69 -2.00
C MET A 254 1.55 8.23 -0.71
N ASP A 255 1.46 9.54 -0.57
CA ASP A 255 0.77 10.16 0.55
C ASP A 255 -0.70 9.69 0.63
N ASP A 256 -1.25 9.59 1.84
CA ASP A 256 -2.69 9.35 2.04
C ASP A 256 -3.54 10.41 1.33
N SER A 257 -3.07 11.67 1.32
CA SER A 257 -3.58 12.74 0.47
C SER A 257 -2.51 13.82 0.32
N PHE A 258 -2.02 14.03 -0.88
CA PHE A 258 -0.98 15.01 -1.21
C PHE A 258 -1.38 16.46 -0.95
N THR A 259 -2.68 16.73 -1.01
CA THR A 259 -3.27 18.09 -0.97
C THR A 259 -3.71 18.55 0.42
N ILE A 260 -3.38 17.82 1.50
CA ILE A 260 -3.78 18.20 2.87
C ILE A 260 -3.34 19.61 3.21
N GLU A 261 -2.08 19.93 2.97
CA GLU A 261 -1.52 21.27 3.16
C GLU A 261 -1.39 21.98 1.81
N LYS A 262 -2.42 22.73 1.42
CA LYS A 262 -2.49 23.40 0.10
C LYS A 262 -1.27 24.28 -0.19
N GLY A 263 -0.79 25.04 0.80
CA GLY A 263 0.40 25.90 0.64
C GLY A 263 1.68 25.12 0.38
N ARG A 264 1.91 24.04 1.15
CA ARG A 264 3.05 23.13 0.96
C ARG A 264 2.97 22.43 -0.40
N CYS A 265 1.80 21.88 -0.74
CA CYS A 265 1.54 21.26 -2.04
C CYS A 265 1.89 22.23 -3.17
N SER A 266 1.42 23.48 -3.08
CA SER A 266 1.67 24.53 -4.06
C SER A 266 3.16 24.82 -4.24
N LYS A 267 3.95 24.88 -3.17
CA LYS A 267 5.41 25.07 -3.24
C LYS A 267 6.13 23.91 -3.91
N ILE A 268 5.74 22.66 -3.60
CA ILE A 268 6.30 21.48 -4.30
C ILE A 268 6.00 21.56 -5.80
N LEU A 269 4.76 21.94 -6.16
CA LEU A 269 4.39 22.09 -7.58
C LEU A 269 5.18 23.21 -8.27
N ASP A 270 5.51 24.32 -7.58
CA ASP A 270 6.36 25.38 -8.13
C ASP A 270 7.74 24.84 -8.48
N TYR A 271 8.37 24.11 -7.57
CA TYR A 271 9.66 23.46 -7.83
C TYR A 271 9.60 22.50 -9.02
N LEU A 272 8.54 21.67 -9.12
CA LEU A 272 8.37 20.75 -10.26
C LEU A 272 8.21 21.49 -11.61
N ILE A 273 7.55 22.66 -11.60
CA ILE A 273 7.39 23.51 -12.79
C ILE A 273 8.76 24.12 -13.19
N GLU A 274 9.53 24.60 -12.23
CA GLU A 274 10.85 25.19 -12.46
C GLU A 274 11.87 24.18 -13.01
N GLU A 275 11.89 22.97 -12.42
CA GLU A 275 12.82 21.89 -12.81
C GLU A 275 12.48 21.22 -14.15
N LYS A 276 11.25 21.31 -14.63
CA LYS A 276 10.79 20.77 -15.92
C LYS A 276 11.12 19.29 -16.12
N PHE A 277 10.94 18.47 -15.09
CA PHE A 277 11.18 17.02 -15.20
C PHE A 277 10.33 16.39 -16.30
N ARG A 278 10.95 15.56 -17.12
CA ARG A 278 10.28 14.75 -18.16
C ARG A 278 9.76 13.44 -17.56
N CYS A 279 8.85 13.55 -16.62
CA CYS A 279 8.33 12.44 -15.84
C CYS A 279 6.85 12.68 -15.54
N ASP A 280 6.05 11.62 -15.54
CA ASP A 280 4.65 11.65 -15.16
C ASP A 280 4.53 11.58 -13.63
N PHE A 281 3.91 12.60 -13.01
CA PHE A 281 3.58 12.54 -11.58
C PHE A 281 2.16 12.00 -11.38
N LYS A 282 2.04 11.10 -10.40
CA LYS A 282 0.75 10.53 -9.95
C LYS A 282 0.56 10.86 -8.49
N VAL A 283 -0.64 11.32 -8.10
CA VAL A 283 -0.93 11.72 -6.73
C VAL A 283 -2.25 11.13 -6.26
N ARG A 284 -2.43 11.07 -4.94
CA ARG A 284 -3.73 10.80 -4.30
C ARG A 284 -4.25 12.07 -3.64
N SER A 285 -5.56 12.24 -3.66
CA SER A 285 -6.21 13.41 -3.04
C SER A 285 -7.63 13.09 -2.57
N ARG A 286 -8.13 13.93 -1.66
CA ARG A 286 -9.56 13.99 -1.35
C ARG A 286 -10.23 14.98 -2.29
N VAL A 287 -11.49 14.71 -2.62
CA VAL A 287 -12.27 15.51 -3.58
C VAL A 287 -12.53 16.96 -3.14
N ASN A 288 -12.61 17.19 -1.83
CA ASN A 288 -12.84 18.52 -1.24
C ASN A 288 -11.56 19.34 -1.04
N MET A 289 -10.40 18.83 -1.51
CA MET A 289 -9.10 19.49 -1.35
C MET A 289 -8.49 19.97 -2.67
N VAL A 290 -9.28 19.97 -3.74
CA VAL A 290 -8.86 20.44 -5.05
C VAL A 290 -9.81 21.50 -5.56
N ASP A 291 -9.25 22.47 -6.27
CA ASP A 291 -9.97 23.50 -7.01
C ASP A 291 -9.36 23.68 -8.41
N GLU A 292 -9.97 24.52 -9.23
CA GLU A 292 -9.56 24.72 -10.62
C GLU A 292 -8.14 25.27 -10.72
N GLU A 293 -7.75 26.18 -9.84
CA GLU A 293 -6.42 26.80 -9.82
C GLU A 293 -5.35 25.77 -9.49
N LEU A 294 -5.53 25.00 -8.41
CA LEU A 294 -4.59 23.96 -8.00
C LEU A 294 -4.45 22.88 -9.08
N LEU A 295 -5.56 22.46 -9.70
CA LEU A 295 -5.53 21.45 -10.77
C LEU A 295 -4.79 21.94 -12.02
N LYS A 296 -4.97 23.21 -12.41
CA LYS A 296 -4.18 23.83 -13.49
C LYS A 296 -2.69 23.85 -13.16
N LYS A 297 -2.34 24.19 -11.91
CA LYS A 297 -0.95 24.17 -11.44
C LYS A 297 -0.37 22.76 -11.42
N MET A 298 -1.13 21.78 -10.92
CA MET A 298 -0.74 20.35 -10.98
C MET A 298 -0.45 19.91 -12.40
N LYS A 299 -1.29 20.28 -13.37
CA LYS A 299 -1.06 19.93 -14.78
C LYS A 299 0.23 20.53 -15.32
N LYS A 300 0.52 21.81 -15.01
CA LYS A 300 1.78 22.47 -15.39
C LYS A 300 3.00 21.79 -14.78
N ALA A 301 2.87 21.28 -13.53
CA ALA A 301 3.90 20.56 -12.82
C ALA A 301 4.15 19.10 -13.29
N GLY A 302 3.43 18.65 -14.33
CA GLY A 302 3.59 17.28 -14.85
C GLY A 302 2.71 16.24 -14.16
N VAL A 303 1.75 16.64 -13.29
CA VAL A 303 0.78 15.70 -12.72
C VAL A 303 -0.15 15.22 -13.83
N ASN A 304 -0.05 13.93 -14.16
CA ASN A 304 -0.80 13.30 -15.25
C ASN A 304 -2.04 12.56 -14.75
N SER A 305 -2.05 12.14 -13.49
CA SER A 305 -3.20 11.45 -12.91
C SER A 305 -3.39 11.74 -11.43
N ILE A 306 -4.65 11.79 -11.01
CA ILE A 306 -5.07 11.88 -9.61
C ILE A 306 -5.99 10.71 -9.31
N VAL A 307 -5.74 10.04 -8.17
CA VAL A 307 -6.63 9.00 -7.63
C VAL A 307 -7.40 9.61 -6.45
N TYR A 308 -8.72 9.60 -6.54
CA TYR A 308 -9.61 10.04 -5.47
C TYR A 308 -10.23 8.87 -4.74
N GLY A 309 -10.32 8.94 -3.42
CA GLY A 309 -11.23 8.10 -2.68
C GLY A 309 -12.66 8.67 -2.85
N PHE A 310 -13.40 8.24 -3.86
CA PHE A 310 -14.82 8.57 -4.01
C PHE A 310 -15.66 7.79 -3.00
N GLU A 311 -15.30 6.57 -2.76
CA GLU A 311 -15.86 5.54 -1.89
C GLU A 311 -17.28 5.15 -2.25
N SER A 312 -18.22 6.09 -2.40
CA SER A 312 -19.60 5.79 -2.81
C SER A 312 -20.21 6.92 -3.66
N GLY A 313 -21.20 6.57 -4.45
CA GLY A 313 -22.09 7.50 -5.13
C GLY A 313 -23.41 7.73 -4.38
N SER A 314 -23.56 7.19 -3.18
CA SER A 314 -24.69 7.39 -2.27
C SER A 314 -24.28 8.29 -1.11
N GLN A 315 -25.05 9.36 -0.84
CA GLN A 315 -24.74 10.26 0.26
C GLN A 315 -24.85 9.57 1.61
N SER A 316 -25.89 8.75 1.81
CA SER A 316 -26.05 8.00 3.05
C SER A 316 -24.85 7.11 3.35
N MET A 317 -24.24 6.50 2.33
CA MET A 317 -23.03 5.69 2.51
C MET A 317 -21.82 6.56 2.84
N LEU A 318 -21.63 7.72 2.21
CA LEU A 318 -20.54 8.65 2.54
C LEU A 318 -20.64 9.14 3.99
N ASP A 319 -21.84 9.35 4.49
CA ASP A 319 -22.10 9.75 5.88
C ASP A 319 -21.76 8.60 6.85
N MET A 320 -22.18 7.37 6.55
CA MET A 320 -21.81 6.17 7.33
C MET A 320 -20.31 5.92 7.35
N PHE A 321 -19.61 6.20 6.25
CA PHE A 321 -18.15 6.12 6.18
C PHE A 321 -17.44 7.17 7.03
N ASN A 322 -18.15 8.15 7.55
CA ASN A 322 -17.56 9.34 8.15
C ASN A 322 -16.54 10.01 7.22
N LYS A 323 -16.87 10.01 5.90
CA LYS A 323 -15.96 10.53 4.88
C LYS A 323 -15.87 12.05 4.90
N GLY A 324 -16.95 12.74 5.30
CA GLY A 324 -17.02 14.21 5.33
C GLY A 324 -16.90 14.84 3.92
N THR A 325 -17.44 14.16 2.91
CA THR A 325 -17.55 14.65 1.53
C THR A 325 -18.94 14.38 1.00
N THR A 326 -19.35 15.08 -0.07
CA THR A 326 -20.64 14.88 -0.71
C THR A 326 -20.50 14.28 -2.12
N VAL A 327 -21.58 13.68 -2.61
CA VAL A 327 -21.64 13.15 -3.99
C VAL A 327 -21.42 14.27 -5.00
N GLU A 328 -21.94 15.48 -4.74
CA GLU A 328 -21.74 16.67 -5.59
C GLU A 328 -20.26 17.05 -5.63
N GLN A 329 -19.54 17.00 -4.49
CA GLN A 329 -18.09 17.24 -4.44
C GLN A 329 -17.33 16.19 -5.25
N ASN A 330 -17.73 14.92 -5.17
CA ASN A 330 -17.15 13.84 -5.98
C ASN A 330 -17.29 14.13 -7.49
N ILE A 331 -18.50 14.51 -7.93
CA ILE A 331 -18.79 14.87 -9.33
C ILE A 331 -17.99 16.10 -9.76
N LYS A 332 -17.98 17.16 -8.93
CA LYS A 332 -17.28 18.42 -9.21
C LYS A 332 -15.78 18.19 -9.36
N ALA A 333 -15.15 17.49 -8.41
CA ALA A 333 -13.72 17.19 -8.47
C ALA A 333 -13.36 16.41 -9.73
N CYS A 334 -14.13 15.37 -10.07
CA CYS A 334 -13.91 14.59 -11.28
C CYS A 334 -13.97 15.46 -12.55
N LYS A 335 -15.01 16.31 -12.67
CA LYS A 335 -15.18 17.20 -13.84
C LYS A 335 -14.05 18.21 -13.95
N LEU A 336 -13.66 18.86 -12.84
CA LEU A 336 -12.58 19.85 -12.82
C LEU A 336 -11.23 19.22 -13.17
N THR A 337 -10.93 18.03 -12.64
CA THR A 337 -9.70 17.28 -12.92
C THR A 337 -9.59 16.98 -14.40
N LYS A 338 -10.66 16.50 -15.02
CA LYS A 338 -10.69 16.22 -16.47
C LYS A 338 -10.60 17.50 -17.30
N LYS A 339 -11.27 18.60 -16.89
CA LYS A 339 -11.17 19.92 -17.54
C LYS A 339 -9.73 20.43 -17.53
N ALA A 340 -8.97 20.16 -16.46
CA ALA A 340 -7.55 20.50 -16.38
C ALA A 340 -6.63 19.59 -17.24
N GLY A 341 -7.16 18.58 -17.93
CA GLY A 341 -6.38 17.63 -18.74
C GLY A 341 -5.62 16.60 -17.91
N ILE A 342 -6.08 16.32 -16.69
CA ILE A 342 -5.53 15.31 -15.79
C ILE A 342 -6.44 14.09 -15.78
N LYS A 343 -5.87 12.87 -15.82
CA LYS A 343 -6.64 11.63 -15.69
C LYS A 343 -7.20 11.50 -14.28
N CYS A 344 -8.51 11.28 -14.19
CA CYS A 344 -9.23 11.14 -12.91
C CYS A 344 -9.54 9.68 -12.64
N PHE A 345 -8.84 9.08 -11.68
CA PHE A 345 -9.12 7.74 -11.19
C PHE A 345 -9.80 7.79 -9.83
N GLY A 346 -10.43 6.69 -9.42
CA GLY A 346 -11.04 6.64 -8.11
C GLY A 346 -11.22 5.24 -7.56
N ASP A 347 -11.26 5.18 -6.23
CA ASP A 347 -11.56 3.99 -5.47
C ASP A 347 -12.99 4.07 -4.94
N MET A 348 -13.72 2.94 -5.05
CA MET A 348 -15.08 2.75 -4.58
C MET A 348 -15.11 1.58 -3.61
N ILE A 349 -15.75 1.75 -2.46
CA ILE A 349 -15.98 0.70 -1.47
C ILE A 349 -17.42 0.24 -1.59
N LEU A 350 -17.62 -1.06 -1.73
CA LEU A 350 -18.93 -1.68 -1.82
C LEU A 350 -19.14 -2.61 -0.62
N PHE A 351 -20.40 -2.78 -0.25
CA PHE A 351 -20.88 -3.71 0.77
C PHE A 351 -20.43 -3.37 2.20
N TYR A 352 -20.37 -2.08 2.48
CA TYR A 352 -20.26 -1.57 3.85
C TYR A 352 -21.60 -1.80 4.60
N PRO A 353 -21.60 -1.93 5.95
CA PRO A 353 -22.84 -1.98 6.73
C PRO A 353 -23.83 -0.89 6.33
N GLY A 354 -25.08 -1.28 6.03
CA GLY A 354 -26.12 -0.38 5.54
C GLY A 354 -26.23 -0.27 4.00
N GLU A 355 -25.27 -0.80 3.24
CA GLU A 355 -25.41 -0.85 1.80
C GLU A 355 -26.53 -1.79 1.36
N ASN A 356 -27.27 -1.38 0.35
CA ASN A 356 -28.40 -2.07 -0.20
C ASN A 356 -28.49 -1.86 -1.73
N ARG A 357 -29.48 -2.47 -2.39
CA ARG A 357 -29.65 -2.36 -3.83
C ARG A 357 -29.90 -0.93 -4.32
N GLN A 358 -30.49 -0.06 -3.48
CA GLN A 358 -30.74 1.34 -3.83
C GLN A 358 -29.44 2.15 -3.82
N THR A 359 -28.60 2.02 -2.77
CA THR A 359 -27.32 2.74 -2.68
C THR A 359 -26.35 2.32 -3.79
N LEU A 360 -26.37 1.04 -4.21
CA LEU A 360 -25.61 0.59 -5.38
C LEU A 360 -26.11 1.26 -6.68
N ARG A 361 -27.44 1.44 -6.87
CA ARG A 361 -27.98 2.18 -8.02
C ARG A 361 -27.56 3.65 -8.03
N GLU A 362 -27.51 4.28 -6.85
CA GLU A 362 -26.99 5.64 -6.69
C GLU A 362 -25.52 5.74 -7.08
N THR A 363 -24.71 4.76 -6.69
CA THR A 363 -23.31 4.64 -7.09
C THR A 363 -23.17 4.43 -8.62
N GLU A 364 -23.98 3.58 -9.24
CA GLU A 364 -24.02 3.47 -10.71
C GLU A 364 -24.41 4.77 -11.40
N LYS A 365 -25.36 5.54 -10.82
CA LYS A 365 -25.76 6.87 -11.30
C LYS A 365 -24.62 7.88 -11.21
N PHE A 366 -23.90 7.91 -10.08
CA PHE A 366 -22.72 8.75 -9.92
C PHE A 366 -21.68 8.46 -11.02
N VAL A 367 -21.36 7.20 -11.28
CA VAL A 367 -20.39 6.80 -12.32
C VAL A 367 -20.81 7.34 -13.70
N LYS A 368 -22.09 7.25 -14.05
CA LYS A 368 -22.64 7.76 -15.33
C LYS A 368 -22.54 9.28 -15.45
N ILE A 369 -22.68 10.02 -14.34
CA ILE A 369 -22.64 11.49 -14.32
C ILE A 369 -21.20 12.01 -14.29
N ALA A 370 -20.36 11.48 -13.40
CA ALA A 370 -18.99 11.92 -13.19
C ALA A 370 -18.06 11.50 -14.33
N ARG A 371 -18.26 10.29 -14.87
CA ARG A 371 -17.45 9.69 -15.94
C ARG A 371 -15.94 9.79 -15.67
N PRO A 372 -15.44 9.21 -14.55
CA PRO A 372 -14.02 9.20 -14.27
C PRO A 372 -13.25 8.42 -15.35
N THR A 373 -11.94 8.66 -15.46
CA THR A 373 -11.07 7.94 -16.42
C THR A 373 -11.02 6.44 -16.09
N GLY A 374 -11.07 6.08 -14.80
CA GLY A 374 -11.14 4.70 -14.37
C GLY A 374 -11.55 4.61 -12.91
N LEU A 375 -12.14 3.49 -12.53
CA LEU A 375 -12.56 3.18 -11.16
C LEU A 375 -12.09 1.80 -10.76
N ARG A 376 -11.77 1.64 -9.49
CA ARG A 376 -11.63 0.35 -8.84
C ARG A 376 -12.79 0.18 -7.86
N PHE A 377 -13.40 -0.99 -7.88
CA PHE A 377 -14.47 -1.36 -6.97
C PHE A 377 -13.95 -2.44 -6.04
N HIS A 378 -13.95 -2.15 -4.75
CA HIS A 378 -13.48 -3.04 -3.72
C HIS A 378 -14.68 -3.54 -2.91
N VAL A 379 -14.85 -4.85 -2.83
CA VAL A 379 -15.70 -5.44 -1.78
C VAL A 379 -15.01 -5.16 -0.45
N LEU A 380 -15.74 -4.61 0.49
CA LEU A 380 -15.16 -4.28 1.79
C LEU A 380 -14.71 -5.56 2.51
N SER A 381 -13.41 -5.63 2.77
CA SER A 381 -12.83 -6.59 3.70
C SER A 381 -12.40 -5.82 4.94
N PRO A 382 -13.16 -5.89 6.03
CA PRO A 382 -12.90 -5.08 7.23
C PRO A 382 -11.55 -5.42 7.85
N LEU A 383 -10.74 -4.41 8.14
CA LEU A 383 -9.44 -4.60 8.78
C LEU A 383 -9.58 -4.44 10.30
N PRO A 384 -8.94 -5.29 11.10
CA PRO A 384 -8.89 -5.15 12.55
C PRO A 384 -8.42 -3.75 12.97
N GLY A 385 -8.93 -3.24 14.09
CA GLY A 385 -8.63 -1.89 14.56
C GLY A 385 -9.35 -0.77 13.80
N THR A 386 -10.16 -1.08 12.77
CA THR A 386 -11.06 -0.12 12.13
C THR A 386 -12.43 -0.13 12.84
N LYS A 387 -13.09 1.02 12.85
CA LYS A 387 -14.42 1.15 13.44
C LYS A 387 -15.43 0.17 12.83
N VAL A 388 -15.38 -0.01 11.51
CA VAL A 388 -16.27 -0.94 10.80
C VAL A 388 -16.04 -2.40 11.20
N TYR A 389 -14.79 -2.81 11.43
CA TYR A 389 -14.47 -4.17 11.87
C TYR A 389 -15.06 -4.44 13.26
N GLU A 390 -14.82 -3.54 14.20
CA GLU A 390 -15.31 -3.67 15.58
C GLU A 390 -16.84 -3.66 15.66
N GLU A 391 -17.50 -2.81 14.87
CA GLU A 391 -18.95 -2.76 14.77
C GLU A 391 -19.53 -4.03 14.14
N ALA A 392 -18.91 -4.54 13.06
CA ALA A 392 -19.34 -5.76 12.40
C ALA A 392 -19.17 -7.00 13.29
N LYS A 393 -18.07 -7.07 14.03
CA LYS A 393 -17.81 -8.15 14.99
C LYS A 393 -18.83 -8.14 16.12
N ARG A 394 -19.10 -6.97 16.71
CA ARG A 394 -20.07 -6.79 17.79
C ARG A 394 -21.52 -7.10 17.36
N SER A 395 -21.89 -6.74 16.15
CA SER A 395 -23.24 -6.99 15.62
C SER A 395 -23.44 -8.41 15.05
N GLY A 396 -22.37 -9.23 15.01
CA GLY A 396 -22.41 -10.59 14.45
C GLY A 396 -22.61 -10.65 12.94
N CYS A 397 -22.38 -9.56 12.22
CA CYS A 397 -22.45 -9.54 10.75
C CYS A 397 -21.08 -9.76 10.05
N LEU A 398 -19.98 -9.83 10.79
CA LEU A 398 -18.68 -10.20 10.26
C LEU A 398 -18.65 -11.71 9.97
N VAL A 399 -18.25 -12.08 8.78
CA VAL A 399 -18.05 -13.48 8.36
C VAL A 399 -16.60 -13.66 7.94
N GLY A 400 -15.96 -14.75 8.39
CA GLY A 400 -14.53 -14.93 8.26
C GLY A 400 -13.73 -14.11 9.27
N ASP A 401 -12.41 -14.22 9.21
CA ASP A 401 -11.48 -13.44 10.05
C ASP A 401 -10.10 -13.38 9.39
N TRP A 402 -9.21 -12.57 9.93
CA TRP A 402 -7.80 -12.55 9.53
C TRP A 402 -7.03 -13.59 10.33
N GLY A 403 -6.16 -14.36 9.65
CA GLY A 403 -5.30 -15.36 10.29
C GLY A 403 -4.92 -16.49 9.35
N ILE A 404 -4.04 -17.37 9.82
CA ILE A 404 -3.59 -18.54 9.05
C ILE A 404 -4.76 -19.49 8.80
N GLY A 405 -4.97 -19.82 7.51
CA GLY A 405 -6.03 -20.73 7.09
C GLY A 405 -7.45 -20.20 7.22
N LYS A 406 -7.63 -18.93 7.57
CA LYS A 406 -8.93 -18.27 7.65
C LYS A 406 -9.31 -17.62 6.33
N GLU A 407 -10.62 -17.54 6.05
CA GLU A 407 -11.12 -16.76 4.92
C GLU A 407 -11.09 -15.27 5.25
N SER A 408 -10.67 -14.44 4.29
CA SER A 408 -10.68 -12.99 4.45
C SER A 408 -12.07 -12.49 4.85
N PRO A 409 -12.19 -11.64 5.88
CA PRO A 409 -13.49 -11.26 6.40
C PRO A 409 -14.28 -10.37 5.43
N TRP A 410 -15.59 -10.53 5.48
CA TRP A 410 -16.58 -9.74 4.75
C TRP A 410 -17.82 -9.47 5.61
N ILE A 411 -18.67 -8.55 5.18
CA ILE A 411 -19.87 -8.14 5.92
C ILE A 411 -21.10 -8.85 5.35
N ARG A 412 -21.82 -9.58 6.20
CA ARG A 412 -23.14 -10.15 5.84
C ARG A 412 -24.18 -9.04 5.82
N LEU A 413 -24.79 -8.83 4.67
CA LEU A 413 -25.84 -7.83 4.45
C LEU A 413 -27.15 -8.52 4.05
N LYS A 414 -28.31 -8.01 4.51
CA LYS A 414 -29.62 -8.61 4.29
C LYS A 414 -30.01 -8.75 2.81
N ASP A 415 -29.60 -7.79 1.98
CA ASP A 415 -29.99 -7.71 0.57
C ASP A 415 -29.14 -8.59 -0.36
N PHE A 416 -28.12 -9.26 0.17
CA PHE A 416 -27.17 -10.05 -0.61
C PHE A 416 -26.99 -11.43 0.00
N LYS A 417 -26.94 -12.44 -0.87
CA LYS A 417 -26.91 -13.85 -0.47
C LYS A 417 -25.59 -14.23 0.22
N ASP A 418 -24.47 -13.92 -0.43
CA ASP A 418 -23.13 -14.32 -0.02
C ASP A 418 -22.04 -13.44 -0.66
N ILE A 419 -20.78 -13.71 -0.34
CA ILE A 419 -19.62 -12.99 -0.88
C ILE A 419 -19.52 -13.15 -2.40
N ASN A 420 -19.87 -14.30 -2.97
CA ASN A 420 -19.79 -14.55 -4.41
C ASN A 420 -20.75 -13.64 -5.20
N GLU A 421 -21.96 -13.43 -4.68
CA GLU A 421 -22.90 -12.46 -5.26
C GLU A 421 -22.33 -11.03 -5.20
N MET A 422 -21.74 -10.65 -4.07
CA MET A 422 -21.13 -9.31 -3.89
C MET A 422 -19.96 -9.09 -4.86
N GLU A 423 -19.08 -10.06 -4.99
CA GLU A 423 -17.96 -10.01 -5.95
C GLU A 423 -18.45 -9.95 -7.40
N HIS A 424 -19.48 -10.72 -7.72
CA HIS A 424 -20.10 -10.69 -9.06
C HIS A 424 -20.68 -9.31 -9.37
N ILE A 425 -21.34 -8.67 -8.41
CA ILE A 425 -21.86 -7.30 -8.56
C ILE A 425 -20.72 -6.30 -8.73
N ALA A 426 -19.68 -6.36 -7.91
CA ALA A 426 -18.51 -5.49 -8.00
C ALA A 426 -17.82 -5.61 -9.37
N LYS A 427 -17.63 -6.85 -9.84
CA LYS A 427 -17.07 -7.14 -11.17
C LYS A 427 -17.95 -6.59 -12.30
N ARG A 428 -19.27 -6.76 -12.20
CA ARG A 428 -20.22 -6.21 -13.18
C ARG A 428 -20.19 -4.67 -13.20
N MET A 429 -20.12 -4.01 -12.05
CA MET A 429 -20.01 -2.56 -11.95
C MET A 429 -18.68 -2.06 -12.55
N PHE A 430 -17.57 -2.75 -12.30
CA PHE A 430 -16.29 -2.47 -12.92
C PHE A 430 -16.38 -2.57 -14.45
N ILE A 431 -16.87 -3.69 -15.01
CA ILE A 431 -17.03 -3.89 -16.45
C ILE A 431 -17.89 -2.80 -17.08
N LYS A 432 -19.02 -2.45 -16.45
CA LYS A 432 -19.88 -1.34 -16.91
C LYS A 432 -19.15 0.00 -16.90
N SER A 433 -18.29 0.25 -15.92
CA SER A 433 -17.50 1.50 -15.85
C SER A 433 -16.45 1.57 -16.96
N VAL A 434 -15.83 0.43 -17.31
CA VAL A 434 -14.84 0.30 -18.41
C VAL A 434 -15.51 0.44 -19.77
N LEU A 435 -16.69 -0.13 -19.95
CA LEU A 435 -17.45 -0.08 -21.20
C LEU A 435 -18.12 1.28 -21.44
N ASN A 436 -18.00 2.23 -20.51
CA ASN A 436 -18.52 3.57 -20.72
C ASN A 436 -17.81 4.22 -21.91
N PHE A 437 -18.59 4.73 -22.90
CA PHE A 437 -18.19 5.16 -24.23
C PHE A 437 -16.92 6.04 -24.30
N VAL A 438 -16.64 6.85 -23.26
CA VAL A 438 -15.47 7.73 -23.19
C VAL A 438 -14.16 6.93 -23.04
N MET A 439 -14.21 5.79 -22.36
CA MET A 439 -13.05 4.92 -22.19
C MET A 439 -12.76 4.14 -23.46
N ILE A 440 -13.80 3.65 -24.14
CA ILE A 440 -13.65 3.02 -25.47
C ILE A 440 -13.06 4.02 -26.47
N TYR A 441 -13.49 5.28 -26.44
CA TYR A 441 -12.97 6.32 -27.33
C TYR A 441 -11.51 6.69 -27.01
N SER A 442 -11.16 6.85 -25.71
CA SER A 442 -9.76 7.14 -25.33
C SER A 442 -8.84 5.95 -25.59
N MET A 443 -9.34 4.72 -25.45
CA MET A 443 -8.61 3.50 -25.84
C MET A 443 -8.49 3.39 -27.37
N ALA A 444 -9.51 3.74 -28.13
CA ALA A 444 -9.47 3.74 -29.60
C ALA A 444 -8.48 4.79 -30.14
N VAL A 445 -8.41 5.97 -29.52
CA VAL A 445 -7.42 7.02 -29.89
C VAL A 445 -6.02 6.64 -29.48
N SER A 446 -5.83 6.01 -28.30
CA SER A 446 -4.54 5.46 -27.87
C SER A 446 -4.14 4.25 -28.74
N PHE A 447 -5.10 3.44 -29.16
CA PHE A 447 -4.92 2.34 -30.10
C PHE A 447 -4.44 2.85 -31.47
N ALA A 448 -5.07 3.90 -32.00
CA ALA A 448 -4.67 4.51 -33.27
C ALA A 448 -3.25 5.13 -33.24
N LYS A 449 -2.81 5.61 -32.06
CA LYS A 449 -1.47 6.20 -31.86
C LYS A 449 -0.37 5.17 -31.54
N ASN A 450 -0.73 3.99 -31.01
CA ASN A 450 0.23 2.96 -30.56
C ASN A 450 -0.21 1.56 -31.03
N PHE A 451 -0.43 1.38 -32.32
CA PHE A 451 -1.01 0.19 -32.94
C PHE A 451 -0.34 -1.14 -32.55
N TYR A 452 0.94 -1.13 -32.19
CA TYR A 452 1.70 -2.36 -31.88
C TYR A 452 1.61 -2.84 -30.40
N LYS A 453 1.23 -1.98 -29.44
CA LYS A 453 1.21 -2.32 -28.01
C LYS A 453 -0.19 -2.47 -27.41
N ALA A 454 -1.21 -1.91 -28.02
CA ALA A 454 -2.55 -1.85 -27.49
C ALA A 454 -3.30 -3.20 -27.38
N PRO A 455 -3.17 -4.16 -28.32
CA PRO A 455 -3.84 -5.47 -28.21
C PRO A 455 -3.38 -6.25 -26.98
N PHE A 456 -2.10 -6.20 -26.66
CA PHE A 456 -1.51 -6.94 -25.54
C PHE A 456 -1.95 -6.39 -24.19
N LEU A 457 -2.02 -5.06 -24.04
CA LEU A 457 -2.50 -4.39 -22.83
C LEU A 457 -4.00 -4.60 -22.60
N PHE A 458 -4.81 -4.53 -23.65
CA PHE A 458 -6.26 -4.78 -23.58
C PHE A 458 -6.53 -6.23 -23.22
N THR A 459 -5.87 -7.17 -23.87
CA THR A 459 -5.99 -8.60 -23.61
C THR A 459 -5.53 -8.91 -22.17
N LYS A 460 -4.41 -8.31 -21.72
CA LYS A 460 -3.90 -8.48 -20.34
C LYS A 460 -4.86 -7.91 -19.30
N LEU A 461 -5.48 -6.73 -19.54
CA LEU A 461 -6.45 -6.10 -18.64
C LEU A 461 -7.77 -6.88 -18.59
N VAL A 462 -8.27 -7.33 -19.75
CA VAL A 462 -9.51 -8.13 -19.86
C VAL A 462 -9.28 -9.54 -19.30
N ILE A 463 -8.18 -10.20 -19.65
CA ILE A 463 -7.81 -11.51 -19.11
C ILE A 463 -7.60 -11.44 -17.60
N TYR A 464 -6.87 -10.41 -17.12
CA TYR A 464 -6.62 -10.21 -15.70
C TYR A 464 -7.92 -9.98 -14.91
N THR A 465 -8.84 -9.16 -15.45
CA THR A 465 -10.07 -8.78 -14.77
C THR A 465 -11.21 -9.81 -14.94
N VAL A 466 -11.21 -10.56 -16.06
CA VAL A 466 -12.30 -11.47 -16.41
C VAL A 466 -11.97 -12.93 -16.13
N PHE A 467 -10.70 -13.35 -16.28
CA PHE A 467 -10.30 -14.76 -16.29
C PHE A 467 -9.40 -15.19 -15.12
N LYS A 468 -8.72 -14.28 -14.43
CA LYS A 468 -8.07 -14.70 -13.19
C LYS A 468 -9.16 -14.99 -12.16
N LYS A 469 -9.52 -16.25 -12.01
CA LYS A 469 -10.23 -16.76 -10.84
C LYS A 469 -9.42 -16.32 -9.63
N ASN A 470 -10.02 -15.48 -8.79
CA ASN A 470 -9.50 -15.25 -7.46
C ASN A 470 -9.44 -16.63 -6.77
N LYS A 471 -8.28 -17.25 -6.76
CA LYS A 471 -7.93 -18.21 -5.72
C LYS A 471 -7.52 -17.37 -4.52
N TYR A 472 -8.50 -17.02 -3.71
CA TYR A 472 -8.30 -16.52 -2.35
C TYR A 472 -9.14 -17.39 -1.43
#